data_23b415923abb9d73f98fa8a943a31795
#
_entry.id   23b415923abb9d73f98fa8a943a31795
#
_cell.length_a   1.000
_cell.length_b   1.000
_cell.length_c   1.000
_cell.angle_alpha   90.00
_cell.angle_beta   90.00
_cell.angle_gamma   90.00
#
_symmetry.space_group_name_H-M   'P 1'
#
loop_
_entity.id
_entity.type
_entity.pdbx_description
1 polymer ?
#
loop_
_entity_poly.entity_id
_entity_poly.type
_entity_poly.pdbx_seq_one_letter_code
_entity_poly.pdbx_strand_id
1 'polypeptide(L)'
;TLSEIETSTLNSDGSVRRQSIEGELILRNSSKKHRAWDIEVLLSSTDSTDIGGRSISVRELEATEETVIPYSASGPRMLVLKEVMDTNPERDQEDSLSLIYSTEPQEIEMHIEVQNVSPVPLFEVEVSRDFPENFDIPDGQDYSVSESSISWEIGRLNVGESRTLSLSPMVTTKGVEKISAGVASANFSAEAAVSRVDFDRVSGSTLHMMRVDKVEDDRPGIWHCKSVFENRSSFVVTLSGVTVWLSGRDNPILDVSDLRRDVPPEGSWSSMEKRVEADTPSFTHEFRSSILPRVSVASTGSIGLKEQKLTVLDARLLKQYDKSRIKSFVSSDLEVTISIENTGSAPINVMRLLDDVPGVFEPPAESDVSIEIEGTELNEEQYLIEVIEGIQLEERLVSPDSSGNSLRITVGTSAPLGLQPGKTMVLRYPLHAPDPSPSNGLLAAPIRADFGSEKFGPVATRAVVRP
;
A
#
# COMPACT_ATOMS: atom_id res chain seq x y z
N THR A 1 -14.63 -16.61 18.49
CA THR A 1 -13.97 -16.07 17.29
C THR A 1 -12.76 -15.25 17.71
N LEU A 2 -11.64 -15.44 17.07
CA LEU A 2 -10.49 -14.55 17.17
C LEU A 2 -10.28 -13.92 15.80
N SER A 3 -10.13 -12.60 15.76
CA SER A 3 -9.82 -11.84 14.56
C SER A 3 -8.63 -10.92 14.81
N GLU A 4 -7.73 -10.82 13.84
CA GLU A 4 -6.63 -9.88 13.83
C GLU A 4 -6.67 -9.04 12.57
N ILE A 5 -6.37 -7.74 12.71
CA ILE A 5 -6.33 -6.79 11.62
C ILE A 5 -4.97 -6.10 11.63
N GLU A 6 -4.17 -6.34 10.61
CA GLU A 6 -2.96 -5.58 10.35
C GLU A 6 -3.30 -4.31 9.56
N THR A 7 -2.87 -3.16 10.06
CA THR A 7 -2.94 -1.89 9.33
C THR A 7 -1.54 -1.31 9.20
N SER A 8 -1.06 -1.15 7.97
CA SER A 8 0.28 -0.67 7.69
C SER A 8 0.29 0.47 6.70
N THR A 9 1.15 1.47 6.94
CA THR A 9 1.47 2.52 5.98
C THR A 9 2.94 2.39 5.61
N LEU A 10 3.22 2.28 4.32
CA LEU A 10 4.56 2.12 3.78
C LEU A 10 4.98 3.36 2.98
N ASN A 11 6.28 3.53 2.80
CA ASN A 11 6.82 4.41 1.76
C ASN A 11 6.76 3.68 0.40
N SER A 12 6.97 4.40 -0.70
CA SER A 12 6.93 3.83 -2.06
C SER A 12 7.94 2.69 -2.28
N ASP A 13 9.06 2.68 -1.57
CA ASP A 13 10.07 1.63 -1.58
C ASP A 13 9.68 0.37 -0.78
N GLY A 14 8.50 0.38 -0.15
CA GLY A 14 8.01 -0.70 0.70
C GLY A 14 8.55 -0.69 2.12
N SER A 15 9.33 0.31 2.53
CA SER A 15 9.77 0.46 3.92
C SER A 15 8.62 0.87 4.83
N VAL A 16 8.60 0.34 6.06
CA VAL A 16 7.51 0.59 7.01
C VAL A 16 7.62 2.00 7.57
N ARG A 17 6.53 2.75 7.48
CA ARG A 17 6.36 4.04 8.14
C ARG A 17 5.58 3.91 9.45
N ARG A 18 4.49 3.16 9.41
CA ARG A 18 3.64 2.87 10.56
C ARG A 18 3.04 1.49 10.37
N GLN A 19 2.94 0.74 11.46
CA GLN A 19 2.28 -0.54 11.52
C GLN A 19 1.54 -0.66 12.84
N SER A 20 0.34 -1.21 12.81
CA SER A 20 -0.41 -1.65 13.99
C SER A 20 -1.08 -2.98 13.66
N ILE A 21 -1.12 -3.86 14.64
CA ILE A 21 -1.89 -5.10 14.57
C ILE A 21 -2.84 -5.05 15.77
N GLU A 22 -4.12 -4.99 15.49
CA GLU A 22 -5.17 -4.98 16.48
C GLU A 22 -5.93 -6.29 16.41
N GLY A 23 -6.16 -6.92 17.55
CA GLY A 23 -6.85 -8.18 17.66
C GLY A 23 -8.04 -8.10 18.60
N GLU A 24 -9.02 -8.95 18.36
CA GLU A 24 -10.18 -9.13 19.21
C GLU A 24 -10.46 -10.61 19.40
N LEU A 25 -10.54 -11.03 20.66
CA LEU A 25 -11.11 -12.32 21.01
C LEU A 25 -12.55 -12.13 21.44
N ILE A 26 -13.48 -12.67 20.67
CA ILE A 26 -14.91 -12.59 20.92
C ILE A 26 -15.39 -13.94 21.43
N LEU A 27 -15.84 -13.97 22.66
CA LEU A 27 -16.49 -15.12 23.29
C LEU A 27 -17.99 -14.88 23.30
N ARG A 28 -18.75 -15.74 22.62
CA ARG A 28 -20.19 -15.60 22.47
C ARG A 28 -20.93 -16.83 22.99
N ASN A 29 -21.88 -16.60 23.88
CA ASN A 29 -22.86 -17.61 24.24
C ASN A 29 -24.07 -17.54 23.28
N SER A 30 -24.18 -18.50 22.38
CA SER A 30 -25.25 -18.57 21.39
C SER A 30 -26.57 -19.16 21.90
N SER A 31 -26.60 -19.67 23.13
CA SER A 31 -27.84 -20.15 23.76
C SER A 31 -28.81 -19.00 24.01
N LYS A 32 -30.09 -19.21 23.72
CA LYS A 32 -31.15 -18.22 23.98
C LYS A 32 -31.71 -18.29 25.42
N LYS A 33 -31.34 -19.32 26.18
CA LYS A 33 -32.01 -19.60 27.47
C LYS A 33 -31.04 -19.91 28.60
N HIS A 34 -29.85 -20.38 28.27
CA HIS A 34 -28.96 -20.96 29.26
C HIS A 34 -27.59 -20.25 29.23
N ARG A 35 -27.03 -20.03 30.38
CA ARG A 35 -25.68 -19.47 30.58
C ARG A 35 -24.61 -20.50 30.33
N ALA A 36 -23.40 -20.03 30.03
CA ALA A 36 -22.16 -20.78 30.06
C ALA A 36 -21.26 -20.17 31.14
N TRP A 37 -20.48 -20.99 31.84
CA TRP A 37 -19.63 -20.51 32.95
C TRP A 37 -18.33 -21.30 33.02
N ASP A 38 -17.41 -20.80 33.84
CA ASP A 38 -16.11 -21.40 34.06
C ASP A 38 -15.37 -21.64 32.71
N ILE A 39 -15.35 -20.56 31.94
CA ILE A 39 -14.80 -20.61 30.56
C ILE A 39 -13.33 -20.29 30.63
N GLU A 40 -12.48 -21.19 30.17
CA GLU A 40 -11.05 -21.00 30.04
C GLU A 40 -10.62 -21.26 28.61
N VAL A 41 -10.07 -20.21 27.96
CA VAL A 41 -9.59 -20.24 26.58
C VAL A 41 -8.06 -20.24 26.59
N LEU A 42 -7.46 -21.19 25.92
CA LEU A 42 -6.01 -21.24 25.71
C LEU A 42 -5.66 -20.61 24.37
N LEU A 43 -4.68 -19.73 24.41
CA LEU A 43 -4.09 -19.06 23.26
C LEU A 43 -2.65 -19.54 23.08
N SER A 44 -2.25 -19.80 21.85
CA SER A 44 -0.86 -20.09 21.53
C SER A 44 -0.23 -18.90 20.83
N SER A 45 1.09 -18.73 21.00
CA SER A 45 1.89 -17.63 20.38
C SER A 45 1.48 -16.22 20.82
N THR A 46 1.17 -16.05 22.11
CA THR A 46 0.82 -14.74 22.69
C THR A 46 2.03 -13.87 23.03
N ASP A 47 3.25 -14.34 22.80
CA ASP A 47 4.49 -13.64 23.20
C ASP A 47 4.68 -12.28 22.51
N SER A 48 4.02 -12.09 21.35
CA SER A 48 4.02 -10.83 20.61
C SER A 48 2.81 -9.95 20.87
N THR A 49 1.94 -10.33 21.83
CA THR A 49 0.72 -9.60 22.15
C THR A 49 0.78 -9.00 23.55
N ASP A 50 -0.06 -8.02 23.81
CA ASP A 50 -0.26 -7.45 25.15
C ASP A 50 -1.26 -8.26 26.01
N ILE A 51 -1.71 -9.42 25.53
CA ILE A 51 -2.47 -10.38 26.31
C ILE A 51 -1.57 -10.93 27.43
N GLY A 52 -1.89 -10.65 28.67
CA GLY A 52 -1.06 -10.93 29.85
C GLY A 52 -0.80 -12.42 30.17
N GLY A 53 -1.02 -13.36 29.25
CA GLY A 53 -0.80 -14.80 29.47
C GLY A 53 -1.30 -15.66 28.31
N ARG A 54 -1.16 -16.99 28.50
CA ARG A 54 -1.61 -17.99 27.51
C ARG A 54 -3.05 -18.46 27.73
N SER A 55 -3.70 -18.00 28.78
CA SER A 55 -5.09 -18.35 29.06
C SER A 55 -5.90 -17.12 29.42
N ILE A 56 -7.15 -17.14 28.99
CA ILE A 56 -8.15 -16.12 29.32
C ILE A 56 -9.30 -16.82 30.03
N SER A 57 -9.63 -16.32 31.24
CA SER A 57 -10.72 -16.86 32.03
C SER A 57 -11.92 -15.91 32.00
N VAL A 58 -13.07 -16.41 31.61
CA VAL A 58 -14.36 -15.70 31.71
C VAL A 58 -15.25 -16.47 32.67
N ARG A 59 -15.66 -15.80 33.73
CA ARG A 59 -16.43 -16.43 34.80
C ARG A 59 -17.77 -16.95 34.31
N GLU A 60 -18.49 -16.16 33.55
CA GLU A 60 -19.84 -16.46 33.12
C GLU A 60 -20.22 -15.65 31.88
N LEU A 61 -21.01 -16.24 31.01
CA LEU A 61 -21.69 -15.57 29.91
C LEU A 61 -23.19 -15.93 30.01
N GLU A 62 -24.03 -14.94 30.19
CA GLU A 62 -25.47 -15.11 30.17
C GLU A 62 -25.99 -15.54 28.81
N ALA A 63 -27.28 -15.87 28.72
CA ALA A 63 -27.90 -16.23 27.43
C ALA A 63 -27.77 -15.08 26.44
N THR A 64 -27.26 -15.35 25.23
CA THR A 64 -26.99 -14.40 24.14
C THR A 64 -25.92 -13.35 24.43
N GLU A 65 -25.21 -13.46 25.53
CA GLU A 65 -24.14 -12.54 25.88
C GLU A 65 -22.88 -12.78 25.05
N GLU A 66 -22.16 -11.69 24.83
CA GLU A 66 -20.88 -11.65 24.13
C GLU A 66 -19.90 -10.83 24.94
N THR A 67 -18.68 -11.34 25.08
CA THR A 67 -17.55 -10.62 25.66
C THR A 67 -16.48 -10.42 24.62
N VAL A 68 -16.06 -9.16 24.45
CA VAL A 68 -14.97 -8.77 23.53
C VAL A 68 -13.74 -8.46 24.37
N ILE A 69 -12.63 -9.10 24.03
CA ILE A 69 -11.33 -8.88 24.65
C ILE A 69 -10.39 -8.33 23.58
N PRO A 70 -10.20 -7.01 23.52
CA PRO A 70 -9.30 -6.40 22.57
C PRO A 70 -7.85 -6.60 23.02
N TYR A 71 -6.93 -6.66 22.06
CA TYR A 71 -5.50 -6.70 22.30
C TYR A 71 -4.74 -6.08 21.14
N SER A 72 -3.48 -5.72 21.40
CA SER A 72 -2.54 -5.29 20.37
C SER A 72 -1.44 -6.33 20.20
N ALA A 73 -0.98 -6.51 18.99
CA ALA A 73 0.12 -7.39 18.69
C ALA A 73 1.26 -6.63 17.98
N SER A 74 2.47 -7.14 18.16
CA SER A 74 3.64 -6.73 17.41
C SER A 74 4.15 -7.91 16.60
N GLY A 75 4.41 -7.72 15.33
CA GLY A 75 4.89 -8.80 14.46
C GLY A 75 5.44 -8.29 13.15
N PRO A 76 6.07 -9.15 12.36
CA PRO A 76 6.44 -8.80 11.00
C PRO A 76 5.19 -8.59 10.16
N ARG A 77 5.26 -7.61 9.25
CA ARG A 77 4.20 -7.43 8.25
C ARG A 77 4.03 -8.70 7.39
N MET A 78 2.82 -8.94 6.92
CA MET A 78 2.52 -10.10 6.07
C MET A 78 2.77 -9.82 4.59
N LEU A 79 2.53 -8.58 4.15
CA LEU A 79 2.61 -8.17 2.76
C LEU A 79 3.47 -6.93 2.61
N VAL A 80 4.24 -6.88 1.53
CA VAL A 80 4.98 -5.69 1.08
C VAL A 80 4.29 -5.16 -0.16
N LEU A 81 4.00 -3.88 -0.17
CA LEU A 81 3.53 -3.13 -1.32
C LEU A 81 4.59 -2.08 -1.68
N LYS A 82 4.98 -2.00 -2.95
CA LYS A 82 5.92 -1.00 -3.48
C LYS A 82 5.35 -0.38 -4.74
N GLU A 83 5.66 0.87 -4.95
CA GLU A 83 5.34 1.59 -6.19
C GLU A 83 6.58 2.34 -6.68
N VAL A 84 6.93 2.11 -7.93
CA VAL A 84 7.96 2.85 -8.64
C VAL A 84 7.28 3.61 -9.77
N MET A 85 7.55 4.91 -9.83
CA MET A 85 7.10 5.78 -10.93
C MET A 85 8.32 6.32 -11.65
N ASP A 86 8.25 6.35 -12.99
CA ASP A 86 9.20 6.99 -13.87
C ASP A 86 8.45 8.04 -14.71
N THR A 87 8.79 9.30 -14.51
CA THR A 87 8.16 10.43 -15.22
C THR A 87 8.83 10.75 -16.55
N ASN A 88 9.92 10.05 -16.89
CA ASN A 88 10.64 10.24 -18.13
C ASN A 88 11.23 8.91 -18.63
N PRO A 89 10.37 7.96 -19.06
CA PRO A 89 10.78 6.60 -19.43
C PRO A 89 11.71 6.54 -20.65
N GLU A 90 11.81 7.61 -21.44
CA GLU A 90 12.71 7.68 -22.57
C GLU A 90 14.17 7.98 -22.16
N ARG A 91 14.42 8.36 -20.92
CA ARG A 91 15.75 8.65 -20.38
C ARG A 91 16.26 7.51 -19.51
N ASP A 92 17.54 7.14 -19.68
CA ASP A 92 18.21 6.14 -18.83
C ASP A 92 18.54 6.64 -17.39
N GLN A 93 18.05 7.82 -17.01
CA GLN A 93 18.34 8.43 -15.71
C GLN A 93 17.07 8.51 -14.86
N GLU A 94 17.22 8.24 -13.56
CA GLU A 94 16.11 8.44 -12.60
C GLU A 94 15.84 9.94 -12.41
N ASP A 95 14.65 10.37 -12.79
CA ASP A 95 14.17 11.71 -12.53
C ASP A 95 13.65 11.88 -11.08
N SER A 96 13.55 13.12 -10.64
CA SER A 96 13.02 13.49 -9.32
C SER A 96 11.49 13.52 -9.24
N LEU A 97 10.79 12.68 -10.01
CA LEU A 97 9.34 12.70 -10.17
C LEU A 97 8.83 14.06 -10.65
N SER A 98 9.42 14.56 -11.73
CA SER A 98 9.09 15.85 -12.33
C SER A 98 8.48 15.71 -13.71
N LEU A 99 7.43 16.48 -13.97
CA LEU A 99 6.77 16.62 -15.27
C LEU A 99 7.15 17.95 -15.88
N ILE A 100 7.19 18.05 -17.19
CA ILE A 100 7.33 19.34 -17.88
C ILE A 100 5.96 20.01 -17.90
N TYR A 101 5.90 21.32 -17.63
CA TYR A 101 4.66 22.07 -17.81
C TYR A 101 4.26 22.06 -19.29
N SER A 102 3.15 21.38 -19.59
CA SER A 102 2.64 21.24 -20.94
C SER A 102 1.13 21.07 -20.94
N THR A 103 0.47 21.54 -21.99
CA THR A 103 -0.95 21.24 -22.27
C THR A 103 -1.14 19.86 -22.90
N GLU A 104 -0.07 19.25 -23.38
CA GLU A 104 -0.09 17.91 -23.95
C GLU A 104 0.10 16.87 -22.83
N PRO A 105 -0.64 15.75 -22.89
CA PRO A 105 -0.45 14.66 -21.93
C PRO A 105 0.97 14.08 -22.01
N GLN A 106 1.53 13.72 -20.88
CA GLN A 106 2.84 13.08 -20.74
C GLN A 106 2.66 11.67 -20.17
N GLU A 107 3.36 10.71 -20.75
CA GLU A 107 3.35 9.33 -20.31
C GLU A 107 4.21 9.16 -19.04
N ILE A 108 3.70 8.42 -18.07
CA ILE A 108 4.43 7.99 -16.88
C ILE A 108 4.45 6.47 -16.86
N GLU A 109 5.59 5.87 -16.65
CA GLU A 109 5.69 4.44 -16.38
C GLU A 109 5.54 4.16 -14.90
N MET A 110 4.67 3.22 -14.55
CA MET A 110 4.39 2.83 -13.16
C MET A 110 4.50 1.32 -12.98
N HIS A 111 5.16 0.91 -11.90
CA HIS A 111 5.25 -0.49 -11.50
C HIS A 111 4.79 -0.63 -10.04
N ILE A 112 3.78 -1.45 -9.83
CA ILE A 112 3.26 -1.80 -8.50
C ILE A 112 3.66 -3.24 -8.20
N GLU A 113 4.49 -3.45 -7.19
CA GLU A 113 4.94 -4.77 -6.75
C GLU A 113 4.27 -5.13 -5.43
N VAL A 114 3.75 -6.34 -5.37
CA VAL A 114 3.18 -6.95 -4.16
C VAL A 114 3.94 -8.22 -3.86
N GLN A 115 4.41 -8.39 -2.63
CA GLN A 115 5.14 -9.56 -2.18
C GLN A 115 4.60 -10.09 -0.86
N ASN A 116 4.32 -11.40 -0.80
CA ASN A 116 4.03 -12.09 0.45
C ASN A 116 5.33 -12.38 1.21
N VAL A 117 5.54 -11.71 2.33
CA VAL A 117 6.70 -11.91 3.22
C VAL A 117 6.33 -12.69 4.50
N SER A 118 5.09 -13.13 4.61
CA SER A 118 4.59 -13.92 5.73
C SER A 118 4.95 -15.42 5.58
N PRO A 119 4.88 -16.19 6.67
CA PRO A 119 5.10 -17.64 6.62
C PRO A 119 3.91 -18.44 6.10
N VAL A 120 2.79 -17.78 5.77
CA VAL A 120 1.53 -18.42 5.33
C VAL A 120 1.09 -17.83 3.99
N PRO A 121 0.32 -18.58 3.17
CA PRO A 121 -0.27 -18.02 1.97
C PRO A 121 -1.31 -16.95 2.32
N LEU A 122 -1.40 -15.93 1.48
CA LEU A 122 -2.40 -14.88 1.55
C LEU A 122 -3.50 -15.16 0.53
N PHE A 123 -4.72 -14.76 0.86
CA PHE A 123 -5.91 -14.96 0.04
C PHE A 123 -6.63 -13.63 -0.18
N GLU A 124 -7.47 -13.58 -1.18
CA GLU A 124 -8.26 -12.39 -1.50
C GLU A 124 -7.39 -11.14 -1.60
N VAL A 125 -6.15 -11.32 -2.09
CA VAL A 125 -5.23 -10.20 -2.27
C VAL A 125 -5.74 -9.33 -3.41
N GLU A 126 -6.05 -8.09 -3.08
CA GLU A 126 -6.53 -7.07 -3.99
C GLU A 126 -5.71 -5.80 -3.80
N VAL A 127 -5.25 -5.23 -4.91
CA VAL A 127 -4.56 -3.94 -4.92
C VAL A 127 -5.46 -2.91 -5.58
N SER A 128 -5.71 -1.82 -4.87
CA SER A 128 -6.38 -0.64 -5.40
C SER A 128 -5.41 0.51 -5.56
N ARG A 129 -5.55 1.28 -6.63
CA ARG A 129 -4.73 2.46 -6.86
C ARG A 129 -5.61 3.61 -7.33
N ASP A 130 -5.66 4.67 -6.51
CA ASP A 130 -6.44 5.86 -6.81
C ASP A 130 -5.64 6.84 -7.65
N PHE A 131 -6.26 7.43 -8.66
CA PHE A 131 -5.68 8.42 -9.54
C PHE A 131 -6.43 9.75 -9.42
N PRO A 132 -5.72 10.88 -9.31
CA PRO A 132 -6.32 12.19 -9.42
C PRO A 132 -6.90 12.47 -10.81
N GLU A 133 -7.78 13.46 -10.91
CA GLU A 133 -8.53 13.81 -12.14
C GLU A 133 -7.67 14.28 -13.34
N ASN A 134 -6.38 14.51 -13.13
CA ASN A 134 -5.44 14.90 -14.18
C ASN A 134 -4.69 13.70 -14.79
N PHE A 135 -5.04 12.49 -14.37
CA PHE A 135 -4.56 11.23 -14.93
C PHE A 135 -5.61 10.64 -15.87
N ASP A 136 -5.14 10.16 -17.01
CA ASP A 136 -5.89 9.29 -17.91
C ASP A 136 -5.33 7.87 -17.79
N ILE A 137 -6.20 6.94 -17.39
CA ILE A 137 -5.83 5.58 -17.03
C ILE A 137 -6.03 4.70 -18.25
N PRO A 138 -5.00 3.99 -18.76
CA PRO A 138 -5.17 3.07 -19.86
C PRO A 138 -6.00 1.84 -19.46
N ASP A 139 -6.75 1.29 -20.38
CA ASP A 139 -7.38 -0.02 -20.20
C ASP A 139 -6.32 -1.12 -20.10
N GLY A 140 -6.52 -2.09 -19.21
CA GLY A 140 -5.64 -3.24 -19.02
C GLY A 140 -6.40 -4.56 -18.95
N GLN A 141 -5.71 -5.66 -19.18
CA GLN A 141 -6.29 -7.02 -19.06
C GLN A 141 -6.19 -7.57 -17.64
N ASP A 142 -5.19 -7.10 -16.88
CA ASP A 142 -4.87 -7.62 -15.55
C ASP A 142 -5.57 -6.85 -14.41
N TYR A 143 -6.22 -5.74 -14.72
CA TYR A 143 -6.90 -4.90 -13.75
C TYR A 143 -8.21 -4.34 -14.32
N SER A 144 -9.11 -3.99 -13.45
CA SER A 144 -10.34 -3.27 -13.79
C SER A 144 -10.18 -1.79 -13.53
N VAL A 145 -10.71 -0.96 -14.43
CA VAL A 145 -10.69 0.50 -14.32
C VAL A 145 -12.05 0.98 -13.82
N SER A 146 -12.04 1.82 -12.81
CA SER A 146 -13.17 2.62 -12.33
C SER A 146 -12.92 4.09 -12.66
N GLU A 147 -13.87 5.00 -12.41
CA GLU A 147 -13.77 6.42 -12.79
C GLU A 147 -12.43 7.09 -12.43
N SER A 148 -11.86 6.76 -11.28
CA SER A 148 -10.61 7.36 -10.77
C SER A 148 -9.68 6.36 -10.09
N SER A 149 -9.86 5.07 -10.33
CA SER A 149 -9.04 4.04 -9.69
C SER A 149 -8.93 2.79 -10.54
N ILE A 150 -7.91 1.99 -10.25
CA ILE A 150 -7.82 0.62 -10.73
C ILE A 150 -7.95 -0.34 -9.56
N SER A 151 -8.47 -1.53 -9.83
CA SER A 151 -8.45 -2.68 -8.94
C SER A 151 -7.78 -3.85 -9.65
N TRP A 152 -6.76 -4.40 -8.99
CA TRP A 152 -5.99 -5.55 -9.46
C TRP A 152 -6.23 -6.72 -8.51
N GLU A 153 -7.05 -7.68 -8.96
CA GLU A 153 -7.37 -8.88 -8.21
C GLU A 153 -6.29 -9.95 -8.43
N ILE A 154 -5.50 -10.22 -7.42
CA ILE A 154 -4.46 -11.26 -7.43
C ILE A 154 -5.03 -12.59 -6.91
N GLY A 155 -5.96 -12.52 -5.97
CA GLY A 155 -6.60 -13.64 -5.31
C GLY A 155 -5.66 -14.33 -4.32
N ARG A 156 -4.90 -15.34 -4.73
CA ARG A 156 -3.96 -16.07 -3.86
C ARG A 156 -2.52 -15.67 -4.14
N LEU A 157 -1.76 -15.44 -3.07
CA LEU A 157 -0.33 -15.14 -3.11
C LEU A 157 0.41 -16.10 -2.17
N ASN A 158 1.23 -17.01 -2.71
CA ASN A 158 1.95 -18.00 -1.92
C ASN A 158 3.10 -17.39 -1.14
N VAL A 159 3.64 -18.12 -0.17
CA VAL A 159 4.78 -17.70 0.65
C VAL A 159 5.97 -17.32 -0.24
N GLY A 160 6.50 -16.12 -0.07
CA GLY A 160 7.63 -15.58 -0.84
C GLY A 160 7.29 -15.19 -2.29
N GLU A 161 6.05 -15.39 -2.74
CA GLU A 161 5.62 -15.01 -4.09
C GLU A 161 5.52 -13.50 -4.23
N SER A 162 5.95 -12.99 -5.38
CA SER A 162 5.82 -11.59 -5.78
C SER A 162 5.05 -11.49 -7.10
N ARG A 163 4.25 -10.46 -7.23
CA ARG A 163 3.53 -10.09 -8.45
C ARG A 163 3.77 -8.62 -8.75
N THR A 164 3.86 -8.29 -10.03
CA THR A 164 4.07 -6.91 -10.48
C THR A 164 3.04 -6.55 -11.54
N LEU A 165 2.41 -5.42 -11.35
CA LEU A 165 1.55 -4.76 -12.34
C LEU A 165 2.31 -3.58 -12.92
N SER A 166 2.35 -3.50 -14.26
CA SER A 166 2.93 -2.38 -15.00
C SER A 166 1.82 -1.66 -15.76
N LEU A 167 1.81 -0.34 -15.72
CA LEU A 167 0.87 0.51 -16.44
C LEU A 167 1.54 1.83 -16.80
N SER A 168 1.04 2.45 -17.88
CA SER A 168 1.54 3.72 -18.40
C SER A 168 0.40 4.75 -18.49
N PRO A 169 0.01 5.39 -17.38
CA PRO A 169 -1.00 6.43 -17.40
C PRO A 169 -0.45 7.71 -18.06
N MET A 170 -1.36 8.47 -18.67
CA MET A 170 -1.07 9.80 -19.21
C MET A 170 -1.43 10.87 -18.18
N VAL A 171 -0.56 11.86 -17.99
CA VAL A 171 -0.76 12.95 -17.04
C VAL A 171 -0.77 14.29 -17.78
N THR A 172 -1.76 15.13 -17.47
CA THR A 172 -1.84 16.50 -17.99
C THR A 172 -1.61 17.49 -16.86
N THR A 173 -0.67 18.42 -17.04
CA THR A 173 -0.41 19.47 -16.09
C THR A 173 -1.41 20.62 -16.30
N LYS A 174 -2.17 20.97 -15.25
CA LYS A 174 -3.11 22.11 -15.27
C LYS A 174 -2.49 23.41 -14.77
N GLY A 175 -1.29 23.35 -14.19
CA GLY A 175 -0.54 24.46 -13.61
C GLY A 175 0.85 24.00 -13.21
N VAL A 176 1.59 24.90 -12.56
CA VAL A 176 2.99 24.67 -12.14
C VAL A 176 3.11 24.15 -10.71
N GLU A 177 2.00 23.97 -10.02
CA GLU A 177 1.92 23.47 -8.65
C GLU A 177 2.25 21.96 -8.59
N LYS A 178 2.59 21.48 -7.40
CA LYS A 178 2.77 20.04 -7.16
C LYS A 178 1.46 19.29 -7.35
N ILE A 179 1.54 18.20 -8.08
CA ILE A 179 0.39 17.34 -8.42
C ILE A 179 0.41 16.14 -7.49
N SER A 180 -0.74 15.79 -6.91
CA SER A 180 -0.90 14.49 -6.24
C SER A 180 -0.70 13.35 -7.24
N ALA A 181 0.08 12.36 -6.89
CA ALA A 181 0.22 11.16 -7.72
C ALA A 181 -0.86 10.11 -7.41
N GLY A 182 -1.68 10.31 -6.36
CA GLY A 182 -2.62 9.34 -5.85
C GLY A 182 -1.96 8.34 -4.89
N VAL A 183 -2.69 7.31 -4.50
CA VAL A 183 -2.27 6.34 -3.47
C VAL A 183 -2.60 4.92 -3.89
N ALA A 184 -1.64 4.02 -3.74
CA ALA A 184 -1.88 2.59 -3.85
C ALA A 184 -2.11 1.97 -2.46
N SER A 185 -3.02 1.01 -2.40
CA SER A 185 -3.33 0.21 -1.22
C SER A 185 -3.56 -1.25 -1.58
N ALA A 186 -3.39 -2.14 -0.61
CA ALA A 186 -3.67 -3.55 -0.78
C ALA A 186 -4.44 -4.08 0.42
N ASN A 187 -5.41 -4.96 0.17
CA ASN A 187 -6.13 -5.72 1.18
C ASN A 187 -5.87 -7.21 0.98
N PHE A 188 -5.90 -7.95 2.05
CA PHE A 188 -5.72 -9.40 2.00
C PHE A 188 -6.38 -10.08 3.20
N SER A 189 -6.62 -11.40 3.08
CA SER A 189 -6.93 -12.28 4.20
C SER A 189 -5.87 -13.37 4.30
N ALA A 190 -5.64 -13.86 5.52
CA ALA A 190 -4.69 -14.92 5.81
C ALA A 190 -5.35 -15.98 6.71
N GLU A 191 -4.94 -17.23 6.56
CA GLU A 191 -5.12 -18.19 7.64
C GLU A 191 -4.26 -17.66 8.80
N ALA A 192 -4.92 -17.43 9.94
CA ALA A 192 -4.29 -16.72 11.05
C ALA A 192 -2.93 -17.31 11.40
N ALA A 193 -1.93 -16.44 11.39
CA ALA A 193 -0.62 -16.72 11.96
C ALA A 193 -0.69 -16.86 13.49
N VAL A 194 -1.75 -16.34 14.11
CA VAL A 194 -2.07 -16.60 15.51
C VAL A 194 -2.52 -18.03 15.63
N SER A 195 -1.62 -18.78 16.15
CA SER A 195 -1.78 -20.17 16.34
C SER A 195 -2.83 -20.45 17.42
N ARG A 196 -3.80 -21.24 17.05
CA ARG A 196 -4.63 -22.06 17.91
C ARG A 196 -5.30 -21.36 19.09
N VAL A 197 -6.60 -21.20 18.96
CA VAL A 197 -7.52 -20.93 20.07
C VAL A 197 -8.16 -22.26 20.46
N ASP A 198 -7.95 -22.68 21.68
CA ASP A 198 -8.57 -23.89 22.23
C ASP A 198 -9.34 -23.53 23.50
N PHE A 199 -10.34 -24.34 23.84
CA PHE A 199 -10.97 -24.29 25.14
C PHE A 199 -10.36 -25.33 26.07
N ASP A 200 -9.78 -24.88 27.18
CA ASP A 200 -9.36 -25.79 28.26
C ASP A 200 -10.57 -26.28 29.05
N ARG A 201 -11.47 -25.33 29.34
CA ARG A 201 -12.65 -25.59 30.13
C ARG A 201 -13.82 -24.72 29.70
N VAL A 202 -14.99 -25.32 29.69
CA VAL A 202 -16.27 -24.60 29.59
C VAL A 202 -17.35 -25.46 30.25
N SER A 203 -18.17 -24.83 31.07
CA SER A 203 -19.28 -25.49 31.74
C SER A 203 -20.62 -25.01 31.18
N GLY A 204 -21.54 -25.93 31.06
CA GLY A 204 -22.87 -25.66 30.55
C GLY A 204 -23.91 -26.57 31.17
N SER A 205 -25.18 -26.21 31.05
CA SER A 205 -26.29 -26.99 31.62
C SER A 205 -26.64 -28.19 30.75
N THR A 206 -26.91 -29.30 31.41
CA THR A 206 -27.56 -30.48 30.80
C THR A 206 -28.68 -30.95 31.70
N LEU A 207 -29.67 -31.58 31.12
CA LEU A 207 -30.71 -32.28 31.88
C LEU A 207 -30.63 -33.76 31.57
N HIS A 208 -30.55 -34.55 32.60
CA HIS A 208 -30.64 -36.00 32.54
C HIS A 208 -31.90 -36.46 33.25
N MET A 209 -32.70 -37.26 32.61
CA MET A 209 -33.87 -37.81 33.24
C MET A 209 -34.21 -39.21 32.71
N MET A 210 -34.88 -39.96 33.55
CA MET A 210 -35.63 -41.15 33.08
C MET A 210 -37.08 -40.79 32.88
N ARG A 211 -37.56 -40.99 31.64
CA ARG A 211 -38.98 -40.98 31.40
C ARG A 211 -39.52 -42.34 31.73
N VAL A 212 -40.50 -42.40 32.62
CA VAL A 212 -41.05 -43.63 33.16
C VAL A 212 -42.57 -43.59 32.89
N ASP A 213 -43.02 -44.49 32.02
CA ASP A 213 -44.43 -44.59 31.61
C ASP A 213 -44.99 -45.94 32.07
N LYS A 214 -46.21 -45.91 32.60
CA LYS A 214 -46.98 -47.13 32.91
C LYS A 214 -47.92 -47.42 31.76
N VAL A 215 -47.91 -48.64 31.28
CA VAL A 215 -48.78 -49.06 30.20
C VAL A 215 -49.98 -49.80 30.79
N GLU A 216 -51.18 -49.42 30.34
CA GLU A 216 -52.45 -49.90 30.93
C GLU A 216 -52.64 -51.40 30.87
N ASP A 217 -52.11 -52.05 29.84
CA ASP A 217 -52.22 -53.50 29.60
C ASP A 217 -51.08 -54.33 30.24
N ASP A 218 -50.15 -53.72 30.93
CA ASP A 218 -49.07 -54.42 31.62
C ASP A 218 -49.44 -54.78 33.07
N ARG A 219 -48.73 -55.79 33.60
CA ARG A 219 -48.91 -56.19 35.00
C ARG A 219 -48.51 -55.07 35.97
N PRO A 220 -49.10 -55.00 37.16
CA PRO A 220 -48.66 -54.10 38.21
C PRO A 220 -47.17 -54.28 38.47
N GLY A 221 -46.43 -53.16 38.64
CA GLY A 221 -44.99 -53.17 38.85
C GLY A 221 -44.15 -53.22 37.60
N ILE A 222 -44.71 -53.19 36.41
CA ILE A 222 -43.97 -53.11 35.15
C ILE A 222 -44.03 -51.69 34.62
N TRP A 223 -42.82 -51.16 34.28
CA TRP A 223 -42.61 -49.81 33.79
C TRP A 223 -41.87 -49.78 32.48
N HIS A 224 -42.25 -48.91 31.58
CA HIS A 224 -41.53 -48.60 30.36
C HIS A 224 -40.70 -47.36 30.57
N CYS A 225 -39.37 -47.54 30.42
CA CYS A 225 -38.40 -46.51 30.83
C CYS A 225 -37.52 -46.11 29.65
N LYS A 226 -37.31 -44.81 29.45
CA LYS A 226 -36.38 -44.24 28.50
C LYS A 226 -35.40 -43.29 29.22
N SER A 227 -34.11 -43.43 28.95
CA SER A 227 -33.12 -42.43 29.37
C SER A 227 -33.17 -41.27 28.39
N VAL A 228 -33.23 -40.04 28.90
CA VAL A 228 -33.29 -38.83 28.12
C VAL A 228 -32.17 -37.92 28.56
N PHE A 229 -31.42 -37.41 27.57
CA PHE A 229 -30.40 -36.39 27.73
C PHE A 229 -30.87 -35.15 26.96
N GLU A 230 -30.86 -34.00 27.56
CA GLU A 230 -31.17 -32.71 26.97
C GLU A 230 -29.96 -31.79 27.09
N ASN A 231 -29.45 -31.33 25.96
CA ASN A 231 -28.37 -30.36 25.93
C ASN A 231 -28.92 -28.95 26.12
N ARG A 232 -28.66 -28.36 27.29
CA ARG A 232 -29.03 -26.99 27.63
C ARG A 232 -27.85 -26.05 27.61
N SER A 233 -26.80 -26.40 26.85
CA SER A 233 -25.62 -25.57 26.63
C SER A 233 -25.65 -24.86 25.28
N SER A 234 -24.68 -23.97 25.05
CA SER A 234 -24.51 -23.25 23.78
C SER A 234 -23.61 -23.98 22.77
N PHE A 235 -23.10 -25.15 23.13
CA PHE A 235 -22.19 -25.93 22.29
C PHE A 235 -22.73 -27.35 22.01
N VAL A 236 -22.18 -28.00 20.97
CA VAL A 236 -22.55 -29.38 20.66
C VAL A 236 -21.93 -30.31 21.68
N VAL A 237 -22.74 -31.20 22.23
CA VAL A 237 -22.31 -32.27 23.14
C VAL A 237 -22.34 -33.59 22.39
N THR A 238 -21.19 -34.25 22.27
CA THR A 238 -21.10 -35.60 21.69
C THR A 238 -21.21 -36.61 22.80
N LEU A 239 -22.29 -37.37 22.83
CA LEU A 239 -22.47 -38.50 23.76
C LEU A 239 -21.65 -39.69 23.28
N SER A 240 -20.80 -40.21 24.12
CA SER A 240 -19.95 -41.38 23.87
C SER A 240 -20.42 -42.63 24.60
N GLY A 241 -21.21 -42.48 25.68
CA GLY A 241 -21.75 -43.59 26.40
C GLY A 241 -22.85 -43.20 27.39
N VAL A 242 -23.71 -44.12 27.66
CA VAL A 242 -24.79 -43.97 28.66
C VAL A 242 -24.96 -45.28 29.39
N THR A 243 -24.87 -45.22 30.72
CA THR A 243 -25.12 -46.37 31.58
C THR A 243 -26.20 -46.00 32.60
N VAL A 244 -27.18 -46.86 32.78
CA VAL A 244 -28.27 -46.65 33.70
C VAL A 244 -28.49 -47.89 34.56
N TRP A 245 -28.58 -47.70 35.84
CA TRP A 245 -28.83 -48.74 36.85
C TRP A 245 -30.20 -48.51 37.49
N LEU A 246 -30.91 -49.59 37.76
CA LEU A 246 -32.05 -49.59 38.65
C LEU A 246 -31.55 -49.75 40.08
N SER A 247 -32.00 -48.87 40.96
CA SER A 247 -31.62 -48.91 42.40
C SER A 247 -31.85 -50.30 43.00
N GLY A 248 -30.83 -50.81 43.68
CA GLY A 248 -30.83 -52.18 44.28
C GLY A 248 -30.49 -53.29 43.29
N ARG A 249 -30.02 -53.03 42.09
CA ARG A 249 -29.48 -53.99 41.16
C ARG A 249 -28.05 -53.66 40.76
N ASP A 250 -27.15 -54.62 40.77
CA ASP A 250 -25.74 -54.47 40.40
C ASP A 250 -25.50 -54.37 38.88
N ASN A 251 -26.38 -54.98 38.11
CA ASN A 251 -26.27 -54.93 36.64
C ASN A 251 -27.04 -53.76 36.04
N PRO A 252 -26.44 -53.00 35.09
CA PRO A 252 -27.11 -51.92 34.41
C PRO A 252 -28.30 -52.43 33.58
N ILE A 253 -29.41 -51.68 33.59
CA ILE A 253 -30.56 -51.93 32.72
C ILE A 253 -30.32 -51.42 31.28
N LEU A 254 -29.46 -50.44 31.16
CA LEU A 254 -28.97 -49.89 29.88
C LEU A 254 -27.50 -49.64 30.00
N ASP A 255 -26.74 -50.21 29.06
CA ASP A 255 -25.31 -49.88 28.91
C ASP A 255 -25.01 -49.75 27.43
N VAL A 256 -24.65 -48.53 27.02
CA VAL A 256 -24.25 -48.18 25.66
C VAL A 256 -22.87 -47.56 25.73
N SER A 257 -21.84 -48.26 25.39
CA SER A 257 -20.44 -47.82 25.53
C SER A 257 -19.84 -47.20 24.27
N ASP A 258 -20.50 -47.31 23.11
CA ASP A 258 -20.01 -46.72 21.84
C ASP A 258 -21.14 -45.90 21.18
N LEU A 259 -21.69 -44.98 21.95
CA LEU A 259 -22.70 -44.07 21.46
C LEU A 259 -22.01 -42.84 20.85
N ARG A 260 -21.94 -42.77 19.52
CA ARG A 260 -21.40 -41.60 18.80
C ARG A 260 -22.56 -40.72 18.34
N ARG A 261 -23.06 -39.87 19.24
CA ARG A 261 -24.23 -39.04 18.95
C ARG A 261 -24.03 -37.59 19.34
N ASP A 262 -24.02 -36.74 18.34
CA ASP A 262 -24.01 -35.28 18.55
C ASP A 262 -25.37 -34.77 18.91
N VAL A 263 -25.47 -34.09 20.03
CA VAL A 263 -26.68 -33.41 20.50
C VAL A 263 -26.43 -31.92 20.39
N PRO A 264 -27.07 -31.24 19.42
CA PRO A 264 -26.91 -29.78 19.23
C PRO A 264 -27.45 -28.99 20.43
N PRO A 265 -27.12 -27.70 20.54
CA PRO A 265 -27.73 -26.79 21.50
C PRO A 265 -29.25 -26.92 21.49
N GLU A 266 -29.88 -27.01 22.67
CA GLU A 266 -31.30 -27.22 22.87
C GLU A 266 -31.84 -28.52 22.26
N GLY A 267 -30.98 -29.40 21.78
CA GLY A 267 -31.32 -30.71 21.28
C GLY A 267 -31.44 -31.76 22.39
N SER A 268 -32.05 -32.90 22.07
CA SER A 268 -32.20 -34.02 22.98
C SER A 268 -31.86 -35.36 22.32
N TRP A 269 -31.43 -36.29 23.13
CA TRP A 269 -31.27 -37.68 22.78
C TRP A 269 -32.09 -38.56 23.73
N SER A 270 -32.67 -39.65 23.26
CA SER A 270 -33.34 -40.62 24.09
C SER A 270 -32.95 -42.03 23.70
N SER A 271 -32.80 -42.91 24.69
CA SER A 271 -32.52 -44.31 24.49
C SER A 271 -33.77 -45.05 23.90
N MET A 272 -33.53 -46.31 23.45
CA MET A 272 -34.62 -47.24 23.26
C MET A 272 -35.36 -47.45 24.57
N GLU A 273 -36.63 -47.79 24.49
CA GLU A 273 -37.45 -48.15 25.62
C GLU A 273 -36.97 -49.45 26.23
N LYS A 274 -36.96 -49.47 27.56
CA LYS A 274 -36.62 -50.66 28.35
C LYS A 274 -37.78 -50.97 29.31
N ARG A 275 -38.14 -52.23 29.38
CA ARG A 275 -39.14 -52.71 30.33
C ARG A 275 -38.42 -53.08 31.64
N VAL A 276 -38.91 -52.53 32.73
CA VAL A 276 -38.32 -52.65 34.07
C VAL A 276 -39.42 -53.10 35.04
N GLU A 277 -39.10 -54.10 35.91
CA GLU A 277 -40.00 -54.57 36.94
C GLU A 277 -39.51 -54.08 38.30
N ALA A 278 -40.31 -53.24 38.94
CA ALA A 278 -40.07 -52.65 40.24
C ALA A 278 -41.38 -52.06 40.85
N ASP A 279 -41.53 -52.06 42.13
CA ASP A 279 -42.71 -51.41 42.81
C ASP A 279 -42.65 -49.89 42.59
N THR A 280 -41.49 -49.29 42.83
CA THR A 280 -41.23 -47.86 42.60
C THR A 280 -39.86 -47.73 41.98
N PRO A 281 -39.75 -47.54 40.66
CA PRO A 281 -38.45 -47.49 40.01
C PRO A 281 -37.69 -46.20 40.37
N SER A 282 -36.44 -46.38 40.80
CA SER A 282 -35.47 -45.30 41.02
C SER A 282 -34.18 -45.66 40.22
N PHE A 283 -33.59 -44.65 39.61
CA PHE A 283 -32.48 -44.86 38.66
C PHE A 283 -31.27 -44.01 39.03
N THR A 284 -30.07 -44.58 38.73
CA THR A 284 -28.83 -43.86 38.67
C THR A 284 -28.33 -43.85 37.22
N HIS A 285 -27.86 -42.69 36.76
CA HIS A 285 -27.37 -42.54 35.38
C HIS A 285 -25.95 -42.06 35.34
N GLU A 286 -25.23 -42.53 34.39
CA GLU A 286 -23.91 -42.03 34.00
C GLU A 286 -23.93 -41.70 32.50
N PHE A 287 -23.60 -40.46 32.17
CA PHE A 287 -23.40 -40.05 30.77
C PHE A 287 -21.95 -39.72 30.55
N ARG A 288 -21.37 -40.30 29.52
CA ARG A 288 -20.03 -39.96 29.05
C ARG A 288 -20.15 -39.09 27.80
N SER A 289 -19.54 -37.90 27.83
CA SER A 289 -19.67 -36.95 26.73
C SER A 289 -18.39 -36.16 26.55
N SER A 290 -18.21 -35.63 25.36
CA SER A 290 -17.21 -34.63 25.00
C SER A 290 -17.89 -33.39 24.43
N ILE A 291 -17.19 -32.28 24.49
CA ILE A 291 -17.68 -30.98 24.03
C ILE A 291 -16.92 -30.59 22.78
N LEU A 292 -17.63 -30.07 21.78
CA LEU A 292 -17.05 -29.53 20.54
C LEU A 292 -17.43 -28.05 20.43
N PRO A 293 -16.67 -27.15 21.01
CA PRO A 293 -16.87 -25.73 20.83
C PRO A 293 -16.51 -25.33 19.38
N ARG A 294 -17.21 -24.32 18.85
CA ARG A 294 -16.88 -23.75 17.55
C ARG A 294 -15.83 -22.66 17.72
N VAL A 295 -14.70 -22.83 17.06
CA VAL A 295 -13.63 -21.86 17.04
C VAL A 295 -13.47 -21.36 15.60
N SER A 296 -13.37 -20.05 15.45
CA SER A 296 -13.07 -19.38 14.19
C SER A 296 -11.92 -18.41 14.43
N VAL A 297 -10.91 -18.47 13.60
CA VAL A 297 -9.73 -17.61 13.66
C VAL A 297 -9.52 -17.02 12.28
N ALA A 298 -9.41 -15.70 12.18
CA ALA A 298 -9.21 -14.99 10.94
C ALA A 298 -8.15 -13.89 11.13
N SER A 299 -7.35 -13.66 10.10
CA SER A 299 -6.44 -12.52 10.03
C SER A 299 -6.65 -11.83 8.69
N THR A 300 -6.76 -10.51 8.76
CA THR A 300 -6.88 -9.66 7.57
C THR A 300 -5.87 -8.54 7.65
N GLY A 301 -5.51 -7.96 6.51
CA GLY A 301 -4.60 -6.82 6.49
C GLY A 301 -5.03 -5.78 5.47
N SER A 302 -4.73 -4.54 5.80
CA SER A 302 -4.87 -3.38 4.93
C SER A 302 -3.56 -2.59 4.94
N ILE A 303 -2.97 -2.43 3.78
CA ILE A 303 -1.68 -1.77 3.60
C ILE A 303 -1.86 -0.62 2.61
N GLY A 304 -1.44 0.58 2.99
CA GLY A 304 -1.45 1.75 2.13
C GLY A 304 -0.04 2.32 1.93
N LEU A 305 0.24 2.82 0.75
CA LEU A 305 1.44 3.61 0.49
C LEU A 305 1.24 5.06 0.93
N LYS A 306 2.33 5.70 1.29
CA LYS A 306 2.33 7.15 1.48
C LYS A 306 2.18 7.81 0.12
N GLU A 307 1.27 8.79 0.02
CA GLU A 307 1.09 9.61 -1.16
C GLU A 307 2.41 10.24 -1.63
N GLN A 308 2.69 10.09 -2.91
CA GLN A 308 3.77 10.78 -3.60
C GLN A 308 3.22 12.04 -4.31
N LYS A 309 4.09 12.99 -4.57
CA LYS A 309 3.76 14.21 -5.31
C LYS A 309 4.70 14.36 -6.48
N LEU A 310 4.13 14.57 -7.64
CA LEU A 310 4.85 14.97 -8.83
C LEU A 310 5.12 16.46 -8.75
N THR A 311 6.31 16.86 -9.13
CA THR A 311 6.69 18.27 -9.27
C THR A 311 6.60 18.68 -10.74
N VAL A 312 6.46 19.95 -11.03
CA VAL A 312 6.34 20.49 -12.39
C VAL A 312 7.52 21.37 -12.70
N LEU A 313 8.23 21.06 -13.78
CA LEU A 313 9.29 21.86 -14.35
C LEU A 313 8.68 22.94 -15.25
N ASP A 314 8.98 24.17 -14.92
CA ASP A 314 8.65 25.34 -15.73
C ASP A 314 9.68 26.45 -15.48
N ALA A 315 10.07 27.17 -16.51
CA ALA A 315 11.00 28.28 -16.39
C ALA A 315 10.67 29.39 -17.37
N ARG A 316 10.82 30.61 -16.91
CA ARG A 316 10.76 31.80 -17.75
C ARG A 316 12.17 32.19 -18.17
N LEU A 317 12.41 32.20 -19.48
CA LEU A 317 13.66 32.61 -20.09
C LEU A 317 13.52 33.99 -20.72
N LEU A 318 14.41 34.94 -20.36
CA LEU A 318 14.43 36.29 -20.92
C LEU A 318 15.86 36.64 -21.33
N LYS A 319 16.07 36.97 -22.60
CA LYS A 319 17.32 37.55 -23.13
C LYS A 319 17.18 39.03 -23.40
N GLN A 320 18.11 39.82 -22.93
CA GLN A 320 18.13 41.27 -23.07
C GLN A 320 19.50 41.76 -23.50
N TYR A 321 19.51 42.88 -24.18
CA TYR A 321 20.71 43.59 -24.58
C TYR A 321 20.70 44.99 -23.88
N ASP A 322 21.86 45.45 -23.39
CA ASP A 322 21.97 46.76 -22.73
C ASP A 322 21.73 47.92 -23.71
N LYS A 323 21.92 47.70 -25.01
CA LYS A 323 21.67 48.68 -26.08
C LYS A 323 20.68 48.13 -27.10
N SER A 324 19.69 48.93 -27.42
CA SER A 324 18.68 48.62 -28.44
C SER A 324 19.13 48.91 -29.87
N ARG A 325 20.25 49.62 -30.05
CA ARG A 325 20.77 50.02 -31.38
C ARG A 325 22.29 50.15 -31.33
N ILE A 326 22.96 49.72 -32.38
CA ILE A 326 24.38 49.96 -32.63
C ILE A 326 24.51 50.79 -33.92
N LYS A 327 25.59 51.56 -34.04
CA LYS A 327 25.84 52.42 -35.19
C LYS A 327 26.60 51.64 -36.25
N SER A 328 26.20 51.83 -37.55
CA SER A 328 26.95 51.31 -38.67
C SER A 328 28.34 51.92 -38.79
N PHE A 329 29.33 51.12 -39.16
CA PHE A 329 30.76 51.55 -39.35
C PHE A 329 31.43 52.08 -38.08
N VAL A 330 30.93 51.79 -36.93
CA VAL A 330 31.50 52.17 -35.65
C VAL A 330 31.57 50.98 -34.74
N SER A 331 32.76 50.64 -34.31
CA SER A 331 32.98 49.56 -33.32
C SER A 331 32.06 49.82 -32.10
N SER A 332 31.40 48.79 -31.67
CA SER A 332 30.41 48.87 -30.61
C SER A 332 30.46 47.65 -29.68
N ASP A 333 30.50 47.94 -28.38
CA ASP A 333 30.37 46.92 -27.33
C ASP A 333 28.96 46.97 -26.74
N LEU A 334 28.45 45.83 -26.42
CA LEU A 334 27.18 45.68 -25.70
C LEU A 334 27.24 44.46 -24.75
N GLU A 335 26.36 44.45 -23.79
CA GLU A 335 26.23 43.35 -22.84
C GLU A 335 24.91 42.59 -23.08
N VAL A 336 25.00 41.27 -23.09
CA VAL A 336 23.85 40.39 -23.09
C VAL A 336 23.58 39.91 -21.68
N THR A 337 22.34 40.01 -21.27
CA THR A 337 21.86 39.48 -20.01
C THR A 337 20.77 38.44 -20.30
N ILE A 338 20.96 37.24 -19.79
CA ILE A 338 19.96 36.16 -19.86
C ILE A 338 19.51 35.87 -18.45
N SER A 339 18.20 36.04 -18.21
CA SER A 339 17.58 35.73 -16.92
C SER A 339 16.71 34.49 -17.06
N ILE A 340 16.88 33.55 -16.14
CA ILE A 340 16.13 32.30 -16.09
C ILE A 340 15.51 32.20 -14.70
N GLU A 341 14.19 32.37 -14.64
CA GLU A 341 13.40 32.26 -13.42
C GLU A 341 12.74 30.86 -13.37
N ASN A 342 12.96 30.11 -12.29
CA ASN A 342 12.24 28.86 -12.04
C ASN A 342 10.82 29.20 -11.59
N THR A 343 9.86 29.08 -12.49
CA THR A 343 8.44 29.34 -12.25
C THR A 343 7.66 28.08 -11.86
N GLY A 344 8.30 26.92 -11.93
CA GLY A 344 7.73 25.61 -11.58
C GLY A 344 7.79 25.29 -10.09
N SER A 345 7.38 24.08 -9.76
CA SER A 345 7.46 23.49 -8.42
C SER A 345 8.60 22.48 -8.26
N ALA A 346 9.26 22.09 -9.36
CA ALA A 346 10.44 21.27 -9.37
C ALA A 346 11.73 22.13 -9.23
N PRO A 347 12.76 21.67 -8.51
CA PRO A 347 14.06 22.31 -8.59
C PRO A 347 14.66 22.05 -9.98
N ILE A 348 15.27 23.07 -10.59
CA ILE A 348 16.05 22.92 -11.80
C ILE A 348 17.50 22.69 -11.36
N ASN A 349 18.03 21.50 -11.62
CA ASN A 349 19.38 21.13 -11.21
C ASN A 349 20.31 20.82 -12.39
N VAL A 350 19.76 20.66 -13.59
CA VAL A 350 20.49 20.57 -14.86
C VAL A 350 19.85 21.53 -15.86
N MET A 351 20.69 22.21 -16.65
CA MET A 351 20.26 23.13 -17.69
C MET A 351 21.22 23.09 -18.88
N ARG A 352 20.66 23.08 -20.09
CA ARG A 352 21.40 23.20 -21.34
C ARG A 352 20.86 24.39 -22.10
N LEU A 353 21.72 25.38 -22.33
CA LEU A 353 21.40 26.58 -23.10
C LEU A 353 22.10 26.51 -24.44
N LEU A 354 21.42 26.91 -25.49
CA LEU A 354 22.00 27.14 -26.80
C LEU A 354 21.61 28.54 -27.24
N ASP A 355 22.59 29.43 -27.19
CA ASP A 355 22.41 30.84 -27.50
C ASP A 355 23.11 31.22 -28.80
N ASP A 356 22.34 31.61 -29.79
CA ASP A 356 22.89 31.98 -31.09
C ASP A 356 23.34 33.46 -31.09
N VAL A 357 24.54 33.69 -31.63
CA VAL A 357 25.16 35.01 -31.72
C VAL A 357 25.32 35.36 -33.21
N PRO A 358 24.66 36.46 -33.69
CA PRO A 358 24.79 36.88 -35.08
C PRO A 358 26.25 37.15 -35.48
N GLY A 359 26.60 36.83 -36.72
CA GLY A 359 28.00 36.92 -37.23
C GLY A 359 28.57 38.34 -37.32
N VAL A 360 27.81 39.36 -37.09
CA VAL A 360 28.29 40.76 -36.93
C VAL A 360 29.09 40.95 -35.63
N PHE A 361 28.85 40.08 -34.68
CA PHE A 361 29.56 40.11 -33.40
C PHE A 361 30.67 39.07 -33.39
N GLU A 362 31.76 39.40 -32.75
CA GLU A 362 32.80 38.44 -32.39
C GLU A 362 32.25 37.46 -31.34
N PRO A 363 32.64 36.18 -31.39
CA PRO A 363 32.21 35.20 -30.39
C PRO A 363 32.74 35.63 -29.00
N PRO A 364 31.91 35.60 -27.93
CA PRO A 364 32.43 35.87 -26.61
C PRO A 364 33.44 34.84 -26.17
N ALA A 365 34.46 35.26 -25.39
CA ALA A 365 35.40 34.33 -24.79
C ALA A 365 34.71 33.57 -23.65
N GLU A 366 35.03 32.31 -23.45
CA GLU A 366 34.46 31.49 -22.35
C GLU A 366 34.70 32.13 -20.98
N SER A 367 35.86 32.77 -20.77
CA SER A 367 36.24 33.47 -19.56
C SER A 367 35.38 34.73 -19.26
N ASP A 368 34.71 35.27 -20.28
CA ASP A 368 33.95 36.52 -20.16
C ASP A 368 32.46 36.27 -19.79
N VAL A 369 32.07 35.02 -19.71
CA VAL A 369 30.74 34.62 -19.33
C VAL A 369 30.64 34.45 -17.81
N SER A 370 29.77 35.22 -17.17
CA SER A 370 29.47 35.09 -15.74
C SER A 370 28.10 34.47 -15.52
N ILE A 371 27.98 33.59 -14.54
CA ILE A 371 26.74 32.91 -14.17
C ILE A 371 26.51 33.09 -12.67
N GLU A 372 25.39 33.62 -12.28
CA GLU A 372 25.05 33.87 -10.88
C GLU A 372 23.61 33.41 -10.54
N ILE A 373 23.40 32.92 -9.31
CA ILE A 373 22.08 32.68 -8.73
C ILE A 373 21.89 33.60 -7.55
N GLU A 374 20.84 34.46 -7.60
CA GLU A 374 20.54 35.42 -6.52
C GLU A 374 21.77 36.26 -6.11
N GLY A 375 22.60 36.65 -7.07
CA GLY A 375 23.79 37.45 -6.85
C GLY A 375 25.03 36.69 -6.32
N THR A 376 24.96 35.37 -6.29
CA THR A 376 26.11 34.50 -5.95
C THR A 376 26.61 33.80 -7.22
N GLU A 377 27.87 34.05 -7.56
CA GLU A 377 28.51 33.44 -8.73
C GLU A 377 28.65 31.92 -8.57
N LEU A 378 28.40 31.17 -9.66
CA LEU A 378 28.58 29.72 -9.71
C LEU A 378 30.06 29.36 -9.80
N ASN A 379 30.41 28.21 -9.23
CA ASN A 379 31.74 27.64 -9.36
C ASN A 379 31.97 27.08 -10.77
N GLU A 380 33.16 27.18 -11.29
CA GLU A 380 33.55 26.65 -12.61
C GLU A 380 33.26 25.14 -12.78
N GLU A 381 33.22 24.37 -11.69
CA GLU A 381 32.89 22.94 -11.70
C GLU A 381 31.37 22.67 -11.98
N GLN A 382 30.53 23.69 -11.86
CA GLN A 382 29.06 23.56 -12.03
C GLN A 382 28.61 23.80 -13.46
N TYR A 383 29.47 24.36 -14.33
CA TYR A 383 29.10 24.67 -15.70
C TYR A 383 30.22 24.36 -16.69
N LEU A 384 29.83 24.16 -17.95
CA LEU A 384 30.71 24.03 -19.11
C LEU A 384 30.22 24.99 -20.18
N ILE A 385 31.14 25.77 -20.75
CA ILE A 385 30.85 26.71 -21.83
C ILE A 385 31.64 26.25 -23.07
N GLU A 386 30.99 26.18 -24.20
CA GLU A 386 31.57 25.85 -25.50
C GLU A 386 31.17 26.91 -26.51
N VAL A 387 32.11 27.53 -27.20
CA VAL A 387 31.87 28.45 -28.28
C VAL A 387 32.04 27.72 -29.62
N ILE A 388 30.95 27.70 -30.41
CA ILE A 388 30.94 27.05 -31.75
C ILE A 388 30.91 28.15 -32.77
N GLU A 389 32.02 28.35 -33.48
CA GLU A 389 32.19 29.41 -34.47
C GLU A 389 31.72 28.97 -35.87
N GLY A 390 31.32 29.95 -36.67
CA GLY A 390 31.07 29.77 -38.10
C GLY A 390 29.89 28.87 -38.48
N ILE A 391 28.87 28.79 -37.62
CA ILE A 391 27.67 28.03 -37.89
C ILE A 391 26.73 28.81 -38.78
N GLN A 392 25.86 28.06 -39.51
CA GLN A 392 24.77 28.65 -40.27
C GLN A 392 23.54 28.77 -39.36
N LEU A 393 23.11 30.01 -39.10
CA LEU A 393 21.93 30.30 -38.28
C LEU A 393 20.67 30.06 -39.14
N GLU A 394 19.56 29.68 -38.48
CA GLU A 394 18.29 29.50 -39.17
C GLU A 394 17.82 30.80 -39.88
N GLU A 395 17.18 30.70 -41.06
CA GLU A 395 16.74 31.84 -41.93
C GLU A 395 15.86 32.88 -41.24
N ARG A 396 15.28 32.57 -40.10
CA ARG A 396 14.48 33.50 -39.30
C ARG A 396 15.31 34.48 -38.49
N LEU A 397 16.60 34.25 -38.43
CA LEU A 397 17.56 35.11 -37.70
C LEU A 397 18.19 36.05 -38.70
N VAL A 398 17.92 37.29 -38.52
CA VAL A 398 18.25 38.36 -39.47
C VAL A 398 19.75 38.71 -39.36
N SER A 399 20.58 37.86 -39.91
CA SER A 399 21.90 38.25 -40.41
C SER A 399 21.86 38.20 -41.96
N PRO A 400 22.38 39.19 -42.69
CA PRO A 400 22.40 39.16 -44.14
C PRO A 400 23.06 37.95 -44.76
N ASP A 401 23.99 37.34 -44.02
CA ASP A 401 24.80 36.20 -44.43
C ASP A 401 24.43 34.87 -43.77
N SER A 402 23.39 34.82 -42.94
CA SER A 402 22.98 33.64 -42.18
C SER A 402 24.10 32.95 -41.36
N SER A 403 25.26 33.61 -41.25
CA SER A 403 26.40 33.11 -40.49
C SER A 403 26.39 33.68 -39.06
N GLY A 404 26.91 32.90 -38.15
CA GLY A 404 27.02 33.30 -36.74
C GLY A 404 27.81 32.32 -35.93
N ASN A 405 27.70 32.48 -34.61
CA ASN A 405 28.31 31.60 -33.63
C ASN A 405 27.22 31.09 -32.70
N SER A 406 27.50 30.00 -31.99
CA SER A 406 26.59 29.50 -30.98
C SER A 406 27.34 29.32 -29.66
N LEU A 407 26.78 29.84 -28.60
CA LEU A 407 27.24 29.67 -27.24
C LEU A 407 26.44 28.55 -26.59
N ARG A 408 27.10 27.40 -26.38
CA ARG A 408 26.52 26.26 -25.69
C ARG A 408 26.94 26.30 -24.23
N ILE A 409 25.99 26.39 -23.33
CA ILE A 409 26.23 26.43 -21.89
C ILE A 409 25.48 25.28 -21.25
N THR A 410 26.23 24.41 -20.55
CA THR A 410 25.66 23.31 -19.79
C THR A 410 25.94 23.55 -18.32
N VAL A 411 24.90 23.57 -17.51
CA VAL A 411 24.98 23.84 -16.06
C VAL A 411 24.43 22.65 -15.29
N GLY A 412 25.15 22.20 -14.27
CA GLY A 412 24.68 21.20 -13.32
C GLY A 412 25.06 19.74 -13.64
N THR A 413 25.89 19.47 -14.66
CA THR A 413 26.30 18.08 -14.99
C THR A 413 27.28 17.47 -14.00
N SER A 414 28.19 18.26 -13.43
CA SER A 414 29.20 17.80 -12.47
C SER A 414 28.77 18.02 -11.03
N ALA A 415 28.01 19.08 -10.79
CA ALA A 415 27.42 19.42 -9.51
C ALA A 415 26.04 20.03 -9.74
N PRO A 416 25.01 19.72 -8.95
CA PRO A 416 23.65 20.19 -9.20
C PRO A 416 23.58 21.71 -9.18
N LEU A 417 22.90 22.29 -10.16
CA LEU A 417 22.67 23.74 -10.24
C LEU A 417 21.88 24.26 -9.03
N GLY A 418 20.89 23.50 -8.54
CA GLY A 418 20.13 23.82 -7.33
C GLY A 418 19.22 25.04 -7.42
N LEU A 419 18.79 25.44 -8.63
CA LEU A 419 17.86 26.56 -8.82
C LEU A 419 16.48 26.17 -8.30
N GLN A 420 16.16 26.60 -7.07
CA GLN A 420 14.90 26.32 -6.38
C GLN A 420 13.72 27.08 -7.00
N PRO A 421 12.47 26.62 -6.80
CA PRO A 421 11.27 27.33 -7.19
C PRO A 421 11.28 28.81 -6.74
N GLY A 422 10.94 29.71 -7.66
CA GLY A 422 10.90 31.16 -7.43
C GLY A 422 12.27 31.84 -7.41
N LYS A 423 13.38 31.11 -7.72
CA LYS A 423 14.72 31.69 -7.80
C LYS A 423 15.11 32.00 -9.23
N THR A 424 16.03 32.98 -9.40
CA THR A 424 16.50 33.45 -10.70
C THR A 424 17.99 33.21 -10.84
N MET A 425 18.38 32.63 -11.97
CA MET A 425 19.75 32.57 -12.46
C MET A 425 19.94 33.68 -13.50
N VAL A 426 21.05 34.36 -13.43
CA VAL A 426 21.43 35.39 -14.40
C VAL A 426 22.77 35.04 -15.01
N LEU A 427 22.82 35.10 -16.34
CA LEU A 427 24.00 34.87 -17.13
C LEU A 427 24.29 36.18 -17.90
N ARG A 428 25.57 36.61 -17.91
CA ARG A 428 26.02 37.79 -18.62
C ARG A 428 27.25 37.51 -19.42
N TYR A 429 27.32 38.12 -20.60
CA TYR A 429 28.52 38.11 -21.43
C TYR A 429 28.57 39.34 -22.34
N PRO A 430 29.80 39.86 -22.66
CA PRO A 430 29.95 40.96 -23.59
C PRO A 430 29.85 40.50 -25.04
N LEU A 431 29.38 41.34 -25.93
CA LEU A 431 29.50 41.19 -27.37
C LEU A 431 30.20 42.40 -27.99
N HIS A 432 31.15 42.14 -28.89
CA HIS A 432 31.89 43.13 -29.63
C HIS A 432 31.53 43.07 -31.10
N ALA A 433 31.07 44.22 -31.66
CA ALA A 433 30.88 44.38 -33.09
C ALA A 433 31.97 45.30 -33.65
N PRO A 434 32.98 44.74 -34.32
CA PRO A 434 34.14 45.52 -34.77
C PRO A 434 33.82 46.52 -35.92
N ASP A 435 33.01 46.08 -36.85
CA ASP A 435 32.58 46.88 -38.03
C ASP A 435 31.23 46.48 -38.54
N PRO A 436 30.13 46.87 -37.83
CA PRO A 436 28.81 46.52 -38.24
C PRO A 436 28.43 47.14 -39.61
N SER A 437 28.18 46.31 -40.57
CA SER A 437 27.71 46.77 -41.90
C SER A 437 26.39 47.52 -41.83
N PRO A 438 26.14 48.50 -42.74
CA PRO A 438 24.90 49.22 -42.74
C PRO A 438 23.77 48.30 -43.15
N SER A 439 23.03 47.80 -42.24
CA SER A 439 21.76 47.14 -42.53
C SER A 439 20.72 47.66 -41.52
N ASN A 440 19.53 47.91 -42.01
CA ASN A 440 18.38 48.16 -41.11
C ASN A 440 17.84 46.87 -40.53
N GLY A 441 18.71 45.88 -40.33
CA GLY A 441 18.37 44.56 -39.84
C GLY A 441 18.23 44.46 -38.34
N LEU A 442 17.52 43.46 -37.91
CA LEU A 442 17.45 43.02 -36.51
C LEU A 442 18.64 42.09 -36.23
N LEU A 443 19.47 42.43 -35.27
CA LEU A 443 20.66 41.65 -34.89
C LEU A 443 20.47 40.84 -33.59
N ALA A 444 19.25 40.44 -33.33
CA ALA A 444 18.91 39.61 -32.16
C ALA A 444 18.73 38.16 -32.59
N ALA A 445 19.32 37.27 -31.85
CA ALA A 445 19.16 35.84 -32.07
C ALA A 445 18.45 35.17 -30.89
N PRO A 446 17.64 34.15 -31.11
CA PRO A 446 16.93 33.45 -30.04
C PRO A 446 17.89 32.63 -29.20
N ILE A 447 17.44 32.30 -28.01
CA ILE A 447 18.04 31.34 -27.11
C ILE A 447 17.08 30.16 -26.93
N ARG A 448 17.64 28.97 -26.87
CA ARG A 448 16.91 27.74 -26.56
C ARG A 448 17.44 27.17 -25.27
N ALA A 449 16.57 26.57 -24.46
CA ALA A 449 16.95 26.00 -23.18
C ALA A 449 16.20 24.68 -22.93
N ASP A 450 16.93 23.69 -22.44
CA ASP A 450 16.39 22.45 -21.87
C ASP A 450 16.67 22.44 -20.37
N PHE A 451 15.67 22.12 -19.58
CA PHE A 451 15.75 22.06 -18.12
C PHE A 451 15.52 20.63 -17.63
N GLY A 452 16.21 20.27 -16.56
CA GLY A 452 16.04 18.96 -15.91
C GLY A 452 15.99 19.09 -14.40
N SER A 453 15.25 18.16 -13.79
CA SER A 453 15.23 17.92 -12.35
C SER A 453 15.66 16.46 -12.12
N GLU A 454 16.97 16.23 -12.13
CA GLU A 454 17.56 14.90 -12.04
C GLU A 454 17.88 14.55 -10.57
N LYS A 455 17.87 13.27 -10.22
CA LYS A 455 18.41 12.79 -8.95
C LYS A 455 19.92 12.72 -9.03
N PHE A 456 20.59 13.52 -8.21
CA PHE A 456 22.04 13.42 -8.00
C PHE A 456 22.30 12.60 -6.73
N GLY A 457 23.10 11.57 -6.83
CA GLY A 457 23.47 10.71 -5.72
C GLY A 457 23.86 9.31 -6.18
N PRO A 458 24.28 8.44 -5.28
CA PRO A 458 24.52 7.05 -5.66
C PRO A 458 23.19 6.49 -6.18
N VAL A 459 23.16 6.20 -7.47
CA VAL A 459 22.05 5.50 -8.11
C VAL A 459 21.88 4.23 -7.32
N ALA A 460 20.71 4.05 -6.70
CA ALA A 460 20.35 2.78 -6.11
C ALA A 460 20.38 1.79 -7.26
N THR A 461 21.42 0.96 -7.29
CA THR A 461 21.55 -0.09 -8.29
C THR A 461 20.27 -0.90 -8.21
N ARG A 462 19.44 -0.82 -9.24
CA ARG A 462 18.35 -1.78 -9.44
C ARG A 462 19.01 -3.15 -9.41
N ALA A 463 18.82 -3.88 -8.32
CA ALA A 463 19.18 -5.29 -8.29
C ALA A 463 18.22 -5.98 -9.25
N VAL A 464 18.61 -6.03 -10.52
CA VAL A 464 17.96 -6.89 -11.51
C VAL A 464 18.36 -8.31 -11.12
N VAL A 465 17.51 -8.96 -10.34
CA VAL A 465 17.58 -10.40 -10.16
C VAL A 465 17.15 -10.99 -11.51
N ARG A 466 18.13 -11.28 -12.34
CA ARG A 466 17.88 -12.13 -13.52
C ARG A 466 17.64 -13.56 -13.04
N PRO A 467 16.67 -14.27 -13.62
CA PRO A 467 16.36 -15.65 -13.26
C PRO A 467 17.52 -16.60 -13.50
#